data_6f75768f3e97af709df70b8b0c050414
#
_entry.id   6f75768f3e97af709df70b8b0c050414
#
_cell.length_a   1.000
_cell.length_b   1.000
_cell.length_c   1.000
_cell.angle_alpha   90.00
_cell.angle_beta   90.00
_cell.angle_gamma   90.00
#
_symmetry.space_group_name_H-M   'P 1'
#
loop_
_entity.id
_entity.type
_entity.pdbx_description
1 polymer ?
#
loop_
_entity_poly.entity_id
_entity_poly.type
_entity_poly.pdbx_seq_one_letter_code
_entity_poly.pdbx_strand_id
1 'polypeptide(L)'
;MTAHQPQGYSLGDTDSIWHKLTVLLKDPINPMQTLLRMSEKYSGALSFNMGNERLVFLAEPDHFKHVLVTKEPNYIKYFDGLTPIFGKSMITIDGALWQKIRVPQQAAFHPAMFEEYLPYLLKSLRSKAERWAGLAKSGETIEMVEETWTLAADMVCQALFDRQMPFNPHFVFGMVKAYTNVLNHKSIRNKKLEEGADVDLSDEKAHKAMYAWGAIPDSVVNAHDIDHRSKTLLSLLELAEADPSFPEFDHQQVIDEMKQYLWAGTETTALTLAWCLYLLSQHPEVARKVREEAQAVCGSGEPTWEQAQNLNYTRMVIQETMRLYPPIWGLIRRCTIADEVGGVKVNPGDVVVMCAYVAHHSEKYWEEPEKFIPERFSPDRMKARARYSYLPFGGGKRSCIGGALSQLENGLALAMLYRRFDPEYLGPVPARINPTVTLTPASLPFRIRELQ
;
A
#
# COMPACT_ATOMS: atom_id res chain seq x y z
N MET A 1 -15.85 29.59 11.79
CA MET A 1 -14.65 29.92 12.58
C MET A 1 -13.45 29.62 11.71
N THR A 2 -12.72 30.66 11.30
CA THR A 2 -11.49 30.52 10.50
C THR A 2 -10.45 29.89 11.40
N ALA A 3 -10.00 28.69 11.05
CA ALA A 3 -8.93 28.00 11.76
C ALA A 3 -7.65 28.86 11.73
N HIS A 4 -7.08 29.13 12.90
CA HIS A 4 -5.78 29.77 13.01
C HIS A 4 -4.74 28.95 12.24
N GLN A 5 -4.11 29.56 11.25
CA GLN A 5 -2.90 28.99 10.63
C GLN A 5 -1.84 28.78 11.72
N PRO A 6 -1.18 27.63 11.75
CA PRO A 6 0.01 27.47 12.59
C PRO A 6 1.05 28.50 12.13
N GLN A 7 1.41 29.42 13.00
CA GLN A 7 2.40 30.47 12.71
C GLN A 7 3.75 29.83 12.36
N GLY A 8 4.30 30.16 11.21
CA GLY A 8 5.71 30.02 10.92
C GLY A 8 6.15 29.09 9.79
N TYR A 9 5.26 28.67 8.84
CA TYR A 9 5.67 27.91 7.67
C TYR A 9 5.17 28.54 6.37
N SER A 10 6.10 29.01 5.55
CA SER A 10 5.89 29.28 4.13
C SER A 10 6.05 27.97 3.37
N LEU A 11 4.93 27.32 3.02
CA LEU A 11 4.92 26.23 2.07
C LEU A 11 4.89 26.81 0.67
N GLY A 12 5.81 26.39 -0.20
CA GLY A 12 5.81 26.84 -1.59
C GLY A 12 4.54 26.37 -2.33
N ASP A 13 4.03 27.19 -3.24
CA ASP A 13 2.80 26.92 -3.98
C ASP A 13 2.88 25.67 -4.89
N THR A 14 4.09 25.18 -5.14
CA THR A 14 4.40 24.04 -6.03
C THR A 14 4.58 22.70 -5.31
N ASP A 15 4.42 22.67 -3.98
CA ASP A 15 4.63 21.44 -3.20
C ASP A 15 3.48 20.43 -3.41
N SER A 16 3.83 19.14 -3.62
CA SER A 16 2.82 18.11 -3.68
C SER A 16 2.03 18.05 -2.36
N ILE A 17 0.75 17.67 -2.44
CA ILE A 17 -0.13 17.53 -1.25
C ILE A 17 0.49 16.64 -0.17
N TRP A 18 1.14 15.56 -0.58
CA TRP A 18 1.81 14.64 0.33
C TRP A 18 2.97 15.30 1.06
N HIS A 19 3.76 16.10 0.35
CA HIS A 19 4.84 16.86 0.98
C HIS A 19 4.29 17.90 1.95
N LYS A 20 3.26 18.65 1.55
CA LYS A 20 2.60 19.64 2.41
C LYS A 20 2.08 19.00 3.70
N LEU A 21 1.45 17.83 3.60
CA LEU A 21 1.00 17.06 4.75
C LEU A 21 2.17 16.61 5.63
N THR A 22 3.25 16.09 5.05
CA THR A 22 4.42 15.63 5.83
C THR A 22 5.16 16.76 6.53
N VAL A 23 5.17 17.99 5.98
CA VAL A 23 5.75 19.16 6.66
C VAL A 23 4.97 19.56 7.92
N LEU A 24 3.66 19.28 7.98
CA LEU A 24 2.86 19.50 9.20
C LEU A 24 3.20 18.48 10.31
N LEU A 25 3.83 17.36 9.96
CA LEU A 25 4.06 16.22 10.84
C LEU A 25 5.44 16.36 11.50
N LYS A 26 5.52 17.11 12.60
CA LYS A 26 6.78 17.47 13.26
C LYS A 26 7.26 16.53 14.35
N ASP A 27 6.43 15.57 14.77
CA ASP A 27 6.84 14.61 15.80
C ASP A 27 7.98 13.73 15.25
N PRO A 28 9.14 13.64 15.92
CA PRO A 28 10.29 12.90 15.40
C PRO A 28 10.13 11.39 15.43
N ILE A 29 9.19 10.86 16.23
CA ILE A 29 8.95 9.42 16.39
C ILE A 29 7.70 9.00 15.66
N ASN A 30 6.58 9.65 15.93
CA ASN A 30 5.30 9.38 15.30
C ASN A 30 4.64 10.68 14.79
N PRO A 31 4.99 11.12 13.59
CA PRO A 31 4.42 12.32 12.99
C PRO A 31 2.89 12.29 12.91
N MET A 32 2.27 11.11 12.83
CA MET A 32 0.82 10.93 12.70
C MET A 32 0.03 11.37 13.94
N GLN A 33 0.70 11.48 15.11
CA GLN A 33 0.08 12.01 16.33
C GLN A 33 -0.45 13.44 16.18
N THR A 34 0.15 14.22 15.30
CA THR A 34 -0.34 15.58 15.01
C THR A 34 -1.72 15.54 14.37
N LEU A 35 -1.97 14.60 13.45
CA LEU A 35 -3.27 14.44 12.81
C LEU A 35 -4.35 13.93 13.78
N LEU A 36 -3.97 13.06 14.72
CA LEU A 36 -4.88 12.62 15.80
C LEU A 36 -5.34 13.80 16.64
N ARG A 37 -4.41 14.61 17.17
CA ARG A 37 -4.72 15.81 17.96
C ARG A 37 -5.56 16.82 17.19
N MET A 38 -5.31 17.00 15.89
CA MET A 38 -6.14 17.87 15.04
C MET A 38 -7.56 17.32 14.92
N SER A 39 -7.72 16.02 14.70
CA SER A 39 -9.05 15.39 14.59
C SER A 39 -9.88 15.56 15.88
N GLU A 40 -9.29 15.31 17.03
CA GLU A 40 -9.95 15.47 18.32
C GLU A 40 -10.41 16.90 18.54
N LYS A 41 -9.52 17.88 18.27
CA LYS A 41 -9.81 19.30 18.45
C LYS A 41 -10.93 19.82 17.55
N TYR A 42 -11.09 19.28 16.36
CA TYR A 42 -12.03 19.78 15.33
C TYR A 42 -13.14 18.78 14.97
N SER A 43 -13.45 17.85 15.89
CA SER A 43 -14.55 16.89 15.71
C SER A 43 -14.49 16.09 14.39
N GLY A 44 -13.30 15.76 13.95
CA GLY A 44 -13.05 14.89 12.81
C GLY A 44 -13.22 15.51 11.42
N ALA A 45 -13.58 16.80 11.32
CA ALA A 45 -13.67 17.52 10.04
C ALA A 45 -13.15 18.94 10.17
N LEU A 46 -12.22 19.34 9.30
CA LEU A 46 -11.72 20.71 9.25
C LEU A 46 -11.25 21.07 7.84
N SER A 47 -11.17 22.37 7.55
CA SER A 47 -10.57 22.86 6.31
C SER A 47 -9.53 23.92 6.59
N PHE A 48 -8.48 23.94 5.78
CA PHE A 48 -7.39 24.91 5.85
C PHE A 48 -6.73 25.08 4.49
N ASN A 49 -6.07 26.22 4.30
CA ASN A 49 -5.33 26.49 3.07
C ASN A 49 -3.88 25.99 3.19
N MET A 50 -3.38 25.35 2.14
CA MET A 50 -2.00 24.91 1.99
C MET A 50 -1.47 25.37 0.64
N GLY A 51 -0.75 26.49 0.62
CA GLY A 51 -0.40 27.15 -0.62
C GLY A 51 -1.66 27.54 -1.38
N ASN A 52 -1.73 27.20 -2.66
CA ASN A 52 -2.87 27.51 -3.53
C ASN A 52 -4.05 26.53 -3.40
N GLU A 53 -3.92 25.48 -2.58
CA GLU A 53 -4.96 24.47 -2.43
C GLU A 53 -5.68 24.62 -1.10
N ARG A 54 -6.99 24.46 -1.12
CA ARG A 54 -7.77 24.29 0.10
C ARG A 54 -7.97 22.81 0.38
N LEU A 55 -7.54 22.36 1.58
CA LEU A 55 -7.71 21.02 2.05
C LEU A 55 -8.92 20.90 2.95
N VAL A 56 -9.67 19.82 2.77
CA VAL A 56 -10.70 19.36 3.69
C VAL A 56 -10.23 18.04 4.28
N PHE A 57 -9.88 18.07 5.56
CA PHE A 57 -9.42 16.89 6.30
C PHE A 57 -10.62 16.23 6.98
N LEU A 58 -10.75 14.91 6.77
CA LEU A 58 -11.83 14.10 7.31
C LEU A 58 -11.26 12.89 8.06
N ALA A 59 -11.80 12.59 9.24
CA ALA A 59 -11.31 11.50 10.08
C ALA A 59 -12.43 10.59 10.64
N GLU A 60 -13.70 10.89 10.35
CA GLU A 60 -14.83 10.10 10.86
C GLU A 60 -15.34 9.09 9.83
N PRO A 61 -15.74 7.87 10.24
CA PRO A 61 -16.27 6.83 9.36
C PRO A 61 -17.44 7.28 8.47
N ASP A 62 -18.35 8.09 9.01
CA ASP A 62 -19.50 8.60 8.26
C ASP A 62 -19.08 9.58 7.15
N HIS A 63 -18.03 10.36 7.39
CA HIS A 63 -17.43 11.22 6.36
C HIS A 63 -16.83 10.38 5.23
N PHE A 64 -16.17 9.28 5.56
CA PHE A 64 -15.60 8.37 4.55
C PHE A 64 -16.71 7.73 3.72
N LYS A 65 -17.77 7.24 4.36
CA LYS A 65 -18.95 6.73 3.67
C LYS A 65 -19.56 7.77 2.74
N HIS A 66 -19.67 9.02 3.20
CA HIS A 66 -20.22 10.12 2.40
C HIS A 66 -19.42 10.32 1.11
N VAL A 67 -18.10 10.49 1.21
CA VAL A 67 -17.22 10.78 0.06
C VAL A 67 -17.03 9.56 -0.85
N LEU A 68 -16.89 8.35 -0.29
CA LEU A 68 -16.53 7.15 -1.06
C LEU A 68 -17.73 6.42 -1.65
N VAL A 69 -18.95 6.65 -1.12
CA VAL A 69 -20.14 5.88 -1.50
C VAL A 69 -21.33 6.78 -1.81
N THR A 70 -21.75 7.62 -0.83
CA THR A 70 -23.02 8.36 -0.95
C THR A 70 -22.94 9.46 -2.01
N LYS A 71 -21.86 10.19 -2.04
CA LYS A 71 -21.57 11.30 -2.96
C LYS A 71 -20.34 11.03 -3.84
N GLU A 72 -20.04 9.76 -4.08
CA GLU A 72 -18.86 9.35 -4.87
C GLU A 72 -18.74 10.09 -6.22
N PRO A 73 -19.81 10.36 -6.98
CA PRO A 73 -19.70 11.10 -8.24
C PRO A 73 -19.21 12.56 -8.10
N ASN A 74 -19.31 13.15 -6.89
CA ASN A 74 -18.84 14.50 -6.64
C ASN A 74 -17.31 14.56 -6.45
N TYR A 75 -16.65 13.40 -6.38
CA TYR A 75 -15.24 13.28 -5.98
C TYR A 75 -14.47 12.40 -6.95
N ILE A 76 -13.46 12.97 -7.58
CA ILE A 76 -12.52 12.23 -8.44
C ILE A 76 -11.23 11.92 -7.70
N LYS A 77 -10.45 10.98 -8.19
CA LYS A 77 -9.09 10.72 -7.67
C LYS A 77 -8.20 11.95 -7.88
N TYR A 78 -7.30 12.17 -6.95
CA TYR A 78 -6.29 13.22 -7.02
C TYR A 78 -4.90 12.58 -6.94
N PHE A 79 -4.41 12.15 -8.08
CA PHE A 79 -3.10 11.50 -8.25
C PHE A 79 -2.28 12.11 -9.39
N ASP A 80 -2.50 13.41 -9.68
CA ASP A 80 -1.81 14.10 -10.79
C ASP A 80 -0.28 13.98 -10.66
N GLY A 81 0.26 14.02 -9.43
CA GLY A 81 1.68 13.81 -9.15
C GLY A 81 2.19 12.39 -9.41
N LEU A 82 1.33 11.41 -9.62
CA LEU A 82 1.69 10.01 -9.92
C LEU A 82 1.57 9.65 -11.41
N THR A 83 0.95 10.51 -12.21
CA THR A 83 0.80 10.30 -13.66
C THR A 83 2.15 10.13 -14.39
N PRO A 84 3.22 10.87 -14.04
CA PRO A 84 4.54 10.64 -14.67
C PRO A 84 5.12 9.24 -14.41
N ILE A 85 4.68 8.57 -13.33
CA ILE A 85 5.16 7.23 -12.97
C ILE A 85 4.32 6.14 -13.63
N PHE A 86 2.98 6.29 -13.53
CA PHE A 86 2.03 5.22 -13.85
C PHE A 86 1.28 5.48 -15.16
N GLY A 87 1.57 6.59 -15.85
CA GLY A 87 0.84 6.94 -17.07
C GLY A 87 -0.66 7.04 -16.83
N LYS A 88 -1.45 6.59 -17.80
CA LYS A 88 -2.92 6.55 -17.74
C LYS A 88 -3.43 5.21 -17.18
N SER A 89 -2.93 4.79 -16.04
CA SER A 89 -3.32 3.52 -15.41
C SER A 89 -4.61 3.65 -14.59
N MET A 90 -5.16 2.52 -14.18
CA MET A 90 -6.37 2.45 -13.35
C MET A 90 -6.25 3.26 -12.04
N ILE A 91 -5.03 3.52 -11.55
CA ILE A 91 -4.81 4.32 -10.33
C ILE A 91 -4.94 5.83 -10.61
N THR A 92 -4.62 6.29 -11.83
CA THR A 92 -4.55 7.71 -12.20
C THR A 92 -5.78 8.24 -12.95
N ILE A 93 -6.58 7.35 -13.54
CA ILE A 93 -7.76 7.71 -14.35
C ILE A 93 -9.08 7.59 -13.59
N ASP A 94 -10.10 8.26 -14.10
CA ASP A 94 -11.46 8.29 -13.55
C ASP A 94 -12.55 8.10 -14.61
N GLY A 95 -13.82 8.09 -14.17
CA GLY A 95 -15.01 8.07 -15.01
C GLY A 95 -15.23 6.77 -15.77
N ALA A 96 -15.77 6.88 -17.00
CA ALA A 96 -16.14 5.73 -17.82
C ALA A 96 -14.93 4.92 -18.27
N LEU A 97 -13.80 5.57 -18.59
CA LEU A 97 -12.58 4.89 -18.97
C LEU A 97 -12.06 3.99 -17.86
N TRP A 98 -12.08 4.48 -16.61
CA TRP A 98 -11.71 3.66 -15.47
C TRP A 98 -12.56 2.40 -15.33
N GLN A 99 -13.89 2.51 -15.54
CA GLN A 99 -14.78 1.34 -15.46
C GLN A 99 -14.44 0.32 -16.54
N LYS A 100 -14.23 0.78 -17.78
CA LYS A 100 -13.83 -0.07 -18.89
C LYS A 100 -12.53 -0.82 -18.62
N ILE A 101 -11.53 -0.15 -18.04
CA ILE A 101 -10.22 -0.72 -17.73
C ILE A 101 -10.30 -1.67 -16.53
N ARG A 102 -11.07 -1.33 -15.48
CA ARG A 102 -11.14 -2.12 -14.26
C ARG A 102 -11.85 -3.47 -14.44
N VAL A 103 -12.94 -3.50 -15.21
CA VAL A 103 -13.80 -4.69 -15.30
C VAL A 103 -13.06 -5.92 -15.82
N PRO A 104 -12.32 -5.88 -16.94
CA PRO A 104 -11.55 -7.04 -17.41
C PRO A 104 -10.55 -7.57 -16.39
N GLN A 105 -9.91 -6.68 -15.66
CA GLN A 105 -8.85 -7.02 -14.70
C GLN A 105 -9.38 -7.67 -13.42
N GLN A 106 -10.66 -7.49 -13.08
CA GLN A 106 -11.26 -8.06 -11.87
C GLN A 106 -11.16 -9.59 -11.83
N ALA A 107 -11.17 -10.25 -12.98
CA ALA A 107 -11.09 -11.69 -13.07
C ALA A 107 -9.80 -12.25 -12.46
N ALA A 108 -8.65 -11.56 -12.65
CA ALA A 108 -7.37 -11.95 -12.07
C ALA A 108 -7.35 -11.88 -10.53
N PHE A 109 -8.24 -11.08 -9.92
CA PHE A 109 -8.32 -10.92 -8.47
C PHE A 109 -9.53 -11.63 -7.85
N HIS A 110 -10.20 -12.48 -8.62
CA HIS A 110 -11.27 -13.31 -8.08
C HIS A 110 -10.68 -14.43 -7.19
N PRO A 111 -11.28 -14.72 -6.02
CA PRO A 111 -10.74 -15.74 -5.10
C PRO A 111 -10.47 -17.11 -5.73
N ALA A 112 -11.22 -17.51 -6.75
CA ALA A 112 -10.99 -18.74 -7.50
C ALA A 112 -9.62 -18.81 -8.20
N MET A 113 -9.00 -17.64 -8.50
CA MET A 113 -7.66 -17.58 -9.09
C MET A 113 -6.54 -17.81 -8.07
N PHE A 114 -6.82 -17.65 -6.77
CA PHE A 114 -5.79 -17.72 -5.75
C PHE A 114 -5.26 -19.14 -5.54
N GLU A 115 -6.06 -20.15 -5.79
CA GLU A 115 -5.60 -21.54 -5.83
C GLU A 115 -4.60 -21.77 -6.98
N GLU A 116 -4.85 -21.17 -8.14
CA GLU A 116 -3.94 -21.22 -9.28
C GLU A 116 -2.64 -20.44 -9.03
N TYR A 117 -2.68 -19.37 -8.22
CA TYR A 117 -1.50 -18.58 -7.85
C TYR A 117 -0.65 -19.25 -6.77
N LEU A 118 -1.24 -20.11 -5.93
CA LEU A 118 -0.59 -20.69 -4.77
C LEU A 118 0.79 -21.33 -5.07
N PRO A 119 0.97 -22.17 -6.10
CA PRO A 119 2.27 -22.79 -6.40
C PRO A 119 3.38 -21.76 -6.65
N TYR A 120 3.03 -20.62 -7.25
CA TYR A 120 3.97 -19.55 -7.59
C TYR A 120 4.32 -18.70 -6.37
N LEU A 121 3.33 -18.41 -5.52
CA LEU A 121 3.58 -17.76 -4.23
C LEU A 121 4.47 -18.62 -3.33
N LEU A 122 4.21 -19.93 -3.28
CA LEU A 122 5.03 -20.88 -2.53
C LEU A 122 6.47 -20.98 -3.08
N LYS A 123 6.65 -20.87 -4.40
CA LYS A 123 7.98 -20.86 -5.01
C LYS A 123 8.79 -19.63 -4.55
N SER A 124 8.20 -18.44 -4.54
CA SER A 124 8.83 -17.22 -4.02
C SER A 124 9.18 -17.36 -2.53
N LEU A 125 8.29 -17.94 -1.75
CA LEU A 125 8.51 -18.16 -0.32
C LEU A 125 9.60 -19.19 -0.02
N ARG A 126 9.73 -20.25 -0.82
CA ARG A 126 10.85 -21.20 -0.72
C ARG A 126 12.19 -20.50 -0.95
N SER A 127 12.31 -19.75 -2.02
CA SER A 127 13.53 -18.98 -2.31
C SER A 127 13.87 -18.02 -1.18
N LYS A 128 12.88 -17.33 -0.62
CA LYS A 128 13.07 -16.46 0.54
C LYS A 128 13.49 -17.25 1.79
N ALA A 129 12.91 -18.40 2.04
CA ALA A 129 13.28 -19.25 3.18
C ALA A 129 14.73 -19.78 3.07
N GLU A 130 15.20 -20.13 1.87
CA GLU A 130 16.61 -20.51 1.63
C GLU A 130 17.55 -19.33 1.92
N ARG A 131 17.21 -18.13 1.45
CA ARG A 131 17.96 -16.93 1.76
C ARG A 131 18.02 -16.66 3.28
N TRP A 132 16.88 -16.76 3.99
CA TRP A 132 16.84 -16.56 5.43
C TRP A 132 17.63 -17.63 6.21
N ALA A 133 17.67 -18.87 5.73
CA ALA A 133 18.54 -19.89 6.31
C ALA A 133 20.03 -19.52 6.18
N GLY A 134 20.42 -18.91 5.06
CA GLY A 134 21.76 -18.35 4.89
C GLY A 134 22.06 -17.20 5.87
N LEU A 135 21.13 -16.28 6.00
CA LEU A 135 21.23 -15.14 6.95
C LEU A 135 21.27 -15.59 8.42
N ALA A 136 20.51 -16.63 8.77
CA ALA A 136 20.56 -17.21 10.11
C ALA A 136 21.95 -17.78 10.45
N LYS A 137 22.63 -18.36 9.46
CA LYS A 137 23.99 -18.90 9.63
C LYS A 137 25.04 -17.79 9.69
N SER A 138 24.91 -16.72 8.87
CA SER A 138 25.87 -15.62 8.85
C SER A 138 25.72 -14.68 10.04
N GLY A 139 24.51 -14.57 10.63
CA GLY A 139 24.19 -13.61 11.69
C GLY A 139 24.17 -12.17 11.22
N GLU A 140 24.14 -11.93 9.90
CA GLU A 140 24.09 -10.60 9.30
C GLU A 140 22.83 -9.84 9.69
N THR A 141 22.98 -8.52 9.91
CA THR A 141 21.85 -7.61 10.12
C THR A 141 21.33 -7.15 8.76
N ILE A 142 20.03 -7.24 8.59
CA ILE A 142 19.32 -6.90 7.34
C ILE A 142 18.33 -5.77 7.58
N GLU A 143 17.96 -5.06 6.50
CA GLU A 143 16.82 -4.13 6.49
C GLU A 143 15.55 -4.87 6.08
N MET A 144 14.63 -5.07 7.02
CA MET A 144 13.45 -5.91 6.82
C MET A 144 12.51 -5.37 5.73
N VAL A 145 12.43 -4.06 5.55
CA VAL A 145 11.62 -3.47 4.48
C VAL A 145 12.12 -3.93 3.11
N GLU A 146 13.43 -3.98 2.91
CA GLU A 146 14.02 -4.46 1.66
C GLU A 146 13.77 -5.95 1.45
N GLU A 147 13.91 -6.76 2.49
CA GLU A 147 13.65 -8.20 2.43
C GLU A 147 12.20 -8.52 2.09
N THR A 148 11.25 -7.82 2.69
CA THR A 148 9.82 -8.01 2.41
C THR A 148 9.44 -7.43 1.04
N TRP A 149 10.06 -6.32 0.63
CA TRP A 149 9.84 -5.73 -0.68
C TRP A 149 10.27 -6.66 -1.81
N THR A 150 11.46 -7.26 -1.71
CA THR A 150 11.96 -8.21 -2.71
C THR A 150 11.09 -9.47 -2.80
N LEU A 151 10.54 -9.93 -1.67
CA LEU A 151 9.59 -11.05 -1.67
C LEU A 151 8.27 -10.67 -2.35
N ALA A 152 7.67 -9.54 -1.99
CA ALA A 152 6.40 -9.10 -2.56
C ALA A 152 6.52 -8.84 -4.07
N ALA A 153 7.63 -8.25 -4.53
CA ALA A 153 7.89 -8.02 -5.95
C ALA A 153 7.97 -9.35 -6.74
N ASP A 154 8.64 -10.35 -6.20
CA ASP A 154 8.73 -11.67 -6.83
C ASP A 154 7.36 -12.35 -6.87
N MET A 155 6.58 -12.29 -5.79
CA MET A 155 5.20 -12.84 -5.75
C MET A 155 4.29 -12.17 -6.79
N VAL A 156 4.32 -10.84 -6.91
CA VAL A 156 3.54 -10.09 -7.91
C VAL A 156 3.92 -10.52 -9.33
N CYS A 157 5.21 -10.58 -9.63
CA CYS A 157 5.68 -10.97 -10.97
C CYS A 157 5.26 -12.41 -11.31
N GLN A 158 5.43 -13.35 -10.40
CA GLN A 158 5.12 -14.75 -10.65
C GLN A 158 3.61 -15.02 -10.66
N ALA A 159 2.83 -14.43 -9.75
CA ALA A 159 1.40 -14.69 -9.66
C ALA A 159 0.59 -13.94 -10.74
N LEU A 160 0.82 -12.63 -10.92
CA LEU A 160 -0.01 -11.80 -11.79
C LEU A 160 0.50 -11.76 -13.24
N PHE A 161 1.80 -11.88 -13.46
CA PHE A 161 2.38 -11.76 -14.81
C PHE A 161 2.92 -13.06 -15.37
N ASP A 162 2.97 -14.13 -14.56
CA ASP A 162 3.57 -15.40 -14.94
C ASP A 162 5.03 -15.27 -15.41
N ARG A 163 5.78 -14.43 -14.71
CA ARG A 163 7.15 -14.05 -15.05
C ARG A 163 8.02 -14.07 -13.81
N GLN A 164 9.29 -14.33 -14.00
CA GLN A 164 10.28 -14.00 -12.97
C GLN A 164 10.61 -12.51 -13.05
N MET A 165 10.96 -11.90 -11.91
CA MET A 165 11.46 -10.53 -11.92
C MET A 165 12.70 -10.45 -12.83
N PRO A 166 12.68 -9.66 -13.92
CA PRO A 166 13.76 -9.67 -14.93
C PRO A 166 15.04 -8.98 -14.45
N PHE A 167 14.99 -8.33 -13.28
CA PHE A 167 16.10 -7.59 -12.68
C PHE A 167 16.35 -8.06 -11.25
N ASN A 168 17.55 -7.76 -10.74
CA ASN A 168 17.84 -7.97 -9.33
C ASN A 168 16.85 -7.17 -8.46
N PRO A 169 16.00 -7.82 -7.63
CA PRO A 169 14.98 -7.12 -6.85
C PRO A 169 15.55 -6.06 -5.90
N HIS A 170 16.75 -6.24 -5.36
CA HIS A 170 17.43 -5.26 -4.50
C HIS A 170 17.80 -3.99 -5.28
N PHE A 171 18.19 -4.14 -6.55
CA PHE A 171 18.44 -3.00 -7.44
C PHE A 171 17.15 -2.23 -7.71
N VAL A 172 16.04 -2.93 -8.00
CA VAL A 172 14.72 -2.32 -8.22
C VAL A 172 14.23 -1.61 -6.97
N PHE A 173 14.38 -2.22 -5.78
CA PHE A 173 14.08 -1.56 -4.49
C PHE A 173 14.86 -0.26 -4.32
N GLY A 174 16.16 -0.28 -4.58
CA GLY A 174 17.00 0.92 -4.53
C GLY A 174 16.53 2.04 -5.45
N MET A 175 16.11 1.70 -6.68
CA MET A 175 15.53 2.65 -7.64
C MET A 175 14.21 3.23 -7.15
N VAL A 176 13.28 2.39 -6.70
CA VAL A 176 11.99 2.84 -6.17
C VAL A 176 12.18 3.76 -4.97
N LYS A 177 13.08 3.41 -4.06
CA LYS A 177 13.45 4.25 -2.90
C LYS A 177 14.05 5.59 -3.33
N ALA A 178 14.97 5.60 -4.29
CA ALA A 178 15.54 6.82 -4.85
C ALA A 178 14.46 7.71 -5.47
N TYR A 179 13.56 7.11 -6.25
CA TYR A 179 12.46 7.83 -6.89
C TYR A 179 11.46 8.39 -5.86
N THR A 180 11.06 7.62 -4.86
CA THR A 180 10.18 8.08 -3.77
C THR A 180 10.81 9.24 -3.01
N ASN A 181 12.13 9.20 -2.79
CA ASN A 181 12.86 10.31 -2.18
C ASN A 181 12.82 11.57 -3.07
N VAL A 182 12.92 11.41 -4.38
CA VAL A 182 12.83 12.53 -5.33
C VAL A 182 11.42 13.14 -5.34
N LEU A 183 10.36 12.32 -5.31
CA LEU A 183 8.98 12.83 -5.17
C LEU A 183 8.80 13.66 -3.89
N ASN A 184 9.55 13.36 -2.86
CA ASN A 184 9.54 14.09 -1.60
C ASN A 184 10.50 15.29 -1.58
N HIS A 185 11.40 15.42 -2.56
CA HIS A 185 12.38 16.52 -2.63
C HIS A 185 11.91 17.75 -3.39
N LYS A 186 12.41 18.93 -2.96
CA LYS A 186 12.06 20.26 -3.49
C LYS A 186 12.30 20.45 -5.00
N SER A 187 13.17 19.68 -5.63
CA SER A 187 13.59 19.86 -7.02
C SER A 187 12.51 19.50 -8.06
N ILE A 188 11.57 18.61 -7.73
CA ILE A 188 10.43 18.30 -8.61
C ILE A 188 9.36 19.38 -8.59
N ARG A 189 9.42 20.31 -7.64
CA ARG A 189 8.39 21.28 -7.33
C ARG A 189 8.30 22.47 -8.27
N ASN A 190 9.36 22.79 -9.00
CA ASN A 190 9.51 24.10 -9.62
C ASN A 190 9.06 24.17 -11.09
N LYS A 191 8.55 23.07 -11.65
CA LYS A 191 7.90 23.10 -12.96
C LYS A 191 6.43 22.71 -12.82
N LYS A 192 5.55 23.59 -13.25
CA LYS A 192 4.15 23.27 -13.56
C LYS A 192 4.19 22.05 -14.47
N LEU A 193 3.55 20.95 -14.06
CA LEU A 193 3.15 19.86 -14.93
C LEU A 193 2.03 20.40 -15.83
N GLU A 194 2.39 21.30 -16.74
CA GLU A 194 1.56 21.58 -17.89
C GLU A 194 1.63 20.38 -18.81
N GLU A 195 0.52 20.03 -19.43
CA GLU A 195 0.41 18.87 -20.33
C GLU A 195 1.63 18.80 -21.26
N GLY A 196 2.43 17.75 -21.14
CA GLY A 196 3.59 17.50 -21.98
C GLY A 196 4.92 18.11 -21.55
N ALA A 197 5.01 18.74 -20.37
CA ALA A 197 6.29 19.25 -19.88
C ALA A 197 7.15 18.11 -19.31
N ASP A 198 8.39 17.99 -19.83
CA ASP A 198 9.41 17.11 -19.23
C ASP A 198 9.61 17.49 -17.76
N VAL A 199 9.53 16.50 -16.89
CA VAL A 199 9.87 16.65 -15.48
C VAL A 199 11.37 16.94 -15.43
N ASP A 200 11.75 18.14 -15.00
CA ASP A 200 13.16 18.48 -14.78
C ASP A 200 13.66 17.74 -13.54
N LEU A 201 14.11 16.55 -13.78
CA LEU A 201 14.80 15.74 -12.83
C LEU A 201 16.27 16.15 -12.87
N SER A 202 16.61 17.26 -12.23
CA SER A 202 18.02 17.70 -12.11
C SER A 202 18.90 16.70 -11.33
N ASP A 203 18.30 15.67 -10.78
CA ASP A 203 18.98 14.54 -10.15
C ASP A 203 19.14 13.38 -11.14
N GLU A 204 20.36 13.18 -11.62
CA GLU A 204 20.74 12.07 -12.54
C GLU A 204 20.31 10.68 -12.01
N LYS A 205 20.28 10.49 -10.68
CA LYS A 205 19.83 9.24 -10.06
C LYS A 205 18.33 9.00 -10.25
N ALA A 206 17.54 10.07 -10.15
CA ALA A 206 16.10 9.98 -10.34
C ALA A 206 15.75 9.71 -11.81
N HIS A 207 16.44 10.36 -12.75
CA HIS A 207 16.32 10.06 -14.18
C HIS A 207 16.64 8.60 -14.49
N LYS A 208 17.76 8.09 -13.99
CA LYS A 208 18.13 6.68 -14.14
C LYS A 208 17.11 5.74 -13.52
N ALA A 209 16.57 6.09 -12.33
CA ALA A 209 15.55 5.31 -11.67
C ALA A 209 14.23 5.26 -12.45
N MET A 210 13.78 6.39 -13.01
CA MET A 210 12.57 6.45 -13.85
C MET A 210 12.74 5.67 -15.15
N TYR A 211 13.88 5.84 -15.82
CA TYR A 211 14.16 5.10 -17.05
C TYR A 211 14.18 3.60 -16.81
N ALA A 212 14.86 3.16 -15.77
CA ALA A 212 14.92 1.75 -15.39
C ALA A 212 13.56 1.22 -14.95
N TRP A 213 12.77 2.01 -14.22
CA TRP A 213 11.38 1.66 -13.87
C TRP A 213 10.51 1.47 -15.11
N GLY A 214 10.62 2.35 -16.10
CA GLY A 214 9.90 2.23 -17.37
C GLY A 214 10.26 0.99 -18.17
N ALA A 215 11.52 0.52 -18.08
CA ALA A 215 12.01 -0.64 -18.80
C ALA A 215 11.57 -1.99 -18.20
N ILE A 216 11.14 -2.05 -16.93
CA ILE A 216 10.73 -3.30 -16.29
C ILE A 216 9.50 -3.91 -16.96
N PRO A 217 8.38 -3.20 -17.16
CA PRO A 217 7.20 -3.74 -17.84
C PRO A 217 7.51 -4.22 -19.25
N ASP A 218 8.25 -3.43 -20.04
CA ASP A 218 8.65 -3.84 -21.40
C ASP A 218 9.43 -5.16 -21.40
N SER A 219 10.35 -5.32 -20.44
CA SER A 219 11.10 -6.58 -20.30
C SER A 219 10.23 -7.75 -19.89
N VAL A 220 9.21 -7.51 -19.06
CA VAL A 220 8.25 -8.54 -18.62
C VAL A 220 7.35 -8.95 -19.78
N VAL A 221 6.81 -8.00 -20.55
CA VAL A 221 5.92 -8.27 -21.70
C VAL A 221 6.68 -8.99 -22.82
N ASN A 222 7.91 -8.55 -23.12
CA ASN A 222 8.71 -9.07 -24.24
C ASN A 222 9.46 -10.37 -23.93
N ALA A 223 9.33 -10.96 -22.76
CA ALA A 223 9.94 -12.25 -22.42
C ALA A 223 9.21 -13.39 -23.14
N HIS A 224 9.82 -13.91 -24.22
CA HIS A 224 9.17 -14.81 -25.19
C HIS A 224 9.01 -16.28 -24.78
N ASP A 225 9.41 -16.71 -23.57
CA ASP A 225 9.65 -18.14 -23.29
C ASP A 225 8.71 -18.78 -22.24
N ILE A 226 7.47 -18.35 -22.10
CA ILE A 226 6.60 -18.94 -21.06
C ILE A 226 5.26 -19.35 -21.64
N ASP A 227 4.88 -20.59 -21.32
CA ASP A 227 3.56 -21.15 -21.56
C ASP A 227 2.53 -20.36 -20.75
N HIS A 228 1.80 -19.45 -21.43
CA HIS A 228 0.89 -18.51 -20.80
C HIS A 228 -0.26 -19.20 -20.10
N ARG A 229 -0.40 -19.05 -18.80
CA ARG A 229 -1.62 -19.39 -18.09
C ARG A 229 -2.75 -18.49 -18.59
N SER A 230 -3.85 -19.08 -18.95
CA SER A 230 -4.95 -18.43 -19.68
C SER A 230 -5.76 -17.38 -18.88
N LYS A 231 -5.37 -17.04 -17.64
CA LYS A 231 -6.14 -16.11 -16.78
C LYS A 231 -5.29 -15.25 -15.86
N THR A 232 -4.01 -15.09 -16.14
CA THR A 232 -3.17 -14.13 -15.40
C THR A 232 -3.61 -12.71 -15.70
N LEU A 233 -3.21 -11.77 -14.86
CA LEU A 233 -3.47 -10.36 -15.13
C LEU A 233 -2.85 -9.94 -16.47
N LEU A 234 -1.61 -10.37 -16.76
CA LEU A 234 -0.95 -10.04 -18.03
C LEU A 234 -1.78 -10.57 -19.23
N SER A 235 -2.22 -11.82 -19.20
CA SER A 235 -3.03 -12.37 -20.31
C SER A 235 -4.36 -11.64 -20.48
N LEU A 236 -4.96 -11.13 -19.40
CA LEU A 236 -6.19 -10.32 -19.51
C LEU A 236 -5.92 -8.92 -20.08
N LEU A 237 -4.75 -8.33 -19.79
CA LEU A 237 -4.33 -7.05 -20.37
C LEU A 237 -4.06 -7.21 -21.88
N GLU A 238 -3.35 -8.27 -22.28
CA GLU A 238 -3.09 -8.61 -23.70
C GLU A 238 -4.39 -8.90 -24.48
N LEU A 239 -5.36 -9.57 -23.86
CA LEU A 239 -6.68 -9.76 -24.46
C LEU A 239 -7.44 -8.45 -24.62
N ALA A 240 -7.33 -7.52 -23.68
CA ALA A 240 -7.95 -6.20 -23.78
C ALA A 240 -7.30 -5.34 -24.87
N GLU A 241 -5.95 -5.44 -25.03
CA GLU A 241 -5.20 -4.79 -26.13
C GLU A 241 -5.63 -5.33 -27.50
N ALA A 242 -5.88 -6.63 -27.60
CA ALA A 242 -6.28 -7.28 -28.85
C ALA A 242 -7.77 -7.06 -29.20
N ASP A 243 -8.58 -6.49 -28.33
CA ASP A 243 -10.03 -6.28 -28.55
C ASP A 243 -10.29 -5.04 -29.40
N PRO A 244 -10.76 -5.20 -30.66
CA PRO A 244 -11.04 -4.06 -31.54
C PRO A 244 -12.19 -3.14 -31.03
N SER A 245 -13.02 -3.63 -30.12
CA SER A 245 -14.09 -2.82 -29.50
C SER A 245 -13.59 -1.90 -28.41
N PHE A 246 -12.29 -2.01 -28.03
CA PHE A 246 -11.66 -1.22 -26.99
C PHE A 246 -10.37 -0.52 -27.49
N PRO A 247 -10.45 0.34 -28.51
CA PRO A 247 -9.28 0.94 -29.14
C PRO A 247 -8.47 1.88 -28.20
N GLU A 248 -9.06 2.29 -27.08
CA GLU A 248 -8.37 3.10 -26.07
C GLU A 248 -7.39 2.26 -25.21
N PHE A 249 -7.45 0.92 -25.29
CA PHE A 249 -6.59 0.01 -24.57
C PHE A 249 -5.47 -0.50 -25.49
N ASP A 250 -4.47 0.34 -25.70
CA ASP A 250 -3.31 0.05 -26.53
C ASP A 250 -2.14 -0.56 -25.71
N HIS A 251 -1.04 -0.85 -26.39
CA HIS A 251 0.17 -1.39 -25.77
C HIS A 251 0.71 -0.50 -24.64
N GLN A 252 0.64 0.82 -24.79
CA GLN A 252 1.05 1.74 -23.74
C GLN A 252 0.16 1.59 -22.50
N GLN A 253 -1.13 1.31 -22.67
CA GLN A 253 -2.03 1.05 -21.55
C GLN A 253 -1.66 -0.24 -20.81
N VAL A 254 -1.25 -1.31 -21.52
CA VAL A 254 -0.73 -2.54 -20.88
C VAL A 254 0.49 -2.20 -20.00
N ILE A 255 1.44 -1.46 -20.54
CA ILE A 255 2.64 -1.02 -19.82
C ILE A 255 2.29 -0.18 -18.59
N ASP A 256 1.38 0.78 -18.70
CA ASP A 256 0.96 1.65 -17.61
C ASP A 256 0.24 0.86 -16.50
N GLU A 257 -0.63 -0.10 -16.88
CA GLU A 257 -1.26 -1.00 -15.91
C GLU A 257 -0.23 -1.88 -15.19
N MET A 258 0.75 -2.41 -15.87
CA MET A 258 1.80 -3.22 -15.26
C MET A 258 2.64 -2.40 -14.27
N LYS A 259 3.00 -1.15 -14.61
CA LYS A 259 3.73 -0.25 -13.69
C LYS A 259 2.99 -0.06 -12.39
N GLN A 260 1.68 0.21 -12.46
CA GLN A 260 0.90 0.41 -11.25
C GLN A 260 0.80 -0.86 -10.39
N TYR A 261 0.62 -2.05 -11.00
CA TYR A 261 0.53 -3.30 -10.26
C TYR A 261 1.85 -3.71 -9.63
N LEU A 262 2.96 -3.53 -10.33
CA LEU A 262 4.30 -3.73 -9.78
C LEU A 262 4.54 -2.86 -8.54
N TRP A 263 4.11 -1.60 -8.57
CA TRP A 263 4.27 -0.73 -7.41
C TRP A 263 3.25 -1.05 -6.32
N ALA A 264 1.96 -0.95 -6.63
CA ALA A 264 0.90 -1.03 -5.64
C ALA A 264 0.86 -2.40 -4.94
N GLY A 265 1.08 -3.49 -5.68
CA GLY A 265 1.12 -4.84 -5.13
C GLY A 265 2.38 -5.12 -4.30
N THR A 266 3.51 -4.53 -4.69
CA THR A 266 4.78 -4.75 -3.99
C THR A 266 4.90 -3.92 -2.73
N GLU A 267 4.83 -2.60 -2.84
CA GLU A 267 5.11 -1.67 -1.73
C GLU A 267 4.18 -1.89 -0.53
N THR A 268 2.87 -1.97 -0.77
CA THR A 268 1.88 -2.08 0.31
C THR A 268 1.90 -3.44 1.00
N THR A 269 2.07 -4.52 0.24
CA THR A 269 2.20 -5.89 0.78
C THR A 269 3.48 -6.04 1.59
N ALA A 270 4.60 -5.54 1.06
CA ALA A 270 5.88 -5.54 1.75
C ALA A 270 5.85 -4.79 3.09
N LEU A 271 5.27 -3.59 3.10
CA LEU A 271 5.14 -2.79 4.33
C LEU A 271 4.23 -3.47 5.36
N THR A 272 3.13 -4.10 4.92
CA THR A 272 2.27 -4.89 5.81
C THR A 272 3.07 -6.00 6.47
N LEU A 273 3.83 -6.78 5.70
CA LEU A 273 4.65 -7.88 6.25
C LEU A 273 5.76 -7.36 7.18
N ALA A 274 6.46 -6.29 6.79
CA ALA A 274 7.52 -5.70 7.60
C ALA A 274 7.00 -5.21 8.96
N TRP A 275 5.86 -4.52 8.98
CA TRP A 275 5.20 -4.11 10.21
C TRP A 275 4.64 -5.29 11.03
N CYS A 276 4.14 -6.37 10.38
CA CYS A 276 3.79 -7.60 11.08
C CYS A 276 4.98 -8.19 11.82
N LEU A 277 6.12 -8.34 11.16
CA LEU A 277 7.34 -8.89 11.75
C LEU A 277 7.85 -8.02 12.89
N TYR A 278 7.79 -6.69 12.74
CA TYR A 278 8.12 -5.76 13.81
C TYR A 278 7.22 -5.96 15.03
N LEU A 279 5.89 -5.97 14.86
CA LEU A 279 4.95 -6.15 15.96
C LEU A 279 5.10 -7.51 16.62
N LEU A 280 5.27 -8.58 15.85
CA LEU A 280 5.49 -9.93 16.37
C LEU A 280 6.78 -10.03 17.19
N SER A 281 7.84 -9.31 16.80
CA SER A 281 9.08 -9.26 17.59
C SER A 281 8.92 -8.57 18.95
N GLN A 282 7.90 -7.70 19.10
CA GLN A 282 7.60 -6.99 20.36
C GLN A 282 6.53 -7.70 21.20
N HIS A 283 5.82 -8.71 20.62
CA HIS A 283 4.69 -9.40 21.26
C HIS A 283 4.86 -10.93 21.19
N PRO A 284 5.75 -11.51 22.01
CA PRO A 284 6.11 -12.93 21.92
C PRO A 284 4.93 -13.88 22.15
N GLU A 285 3.91 -13.48 22.91
CA GLU A 285 2.71 -14.25 23.14
C GLU A 285 1.83 -14.35 21.86
N VAL A 286 1.73 -13.26 21.08
CA VAL A 286 1.05 -13.25 19.78
C VAL A 286 1.87 -14.06 18.76
N ALA A 287 3.19 -13.87 18.76
CA ALA A 287 4.12 -14.60 17.93
C ALA A 287 4.00 -16.13 18.10
N ARG A 288 3.91 -16.57 19.35
CA ARG A 288 3.70 -17.99 19.68
C ARG A 288 2.40 -18.52 19.08
N LYS A 289 1.27 -17.80 19.23
CA LYS A 289 -0.02 -18.22 18.66
C LYS A 289 0.02 -18.32 17.14
N VAL A 290 0.69 -17.40 16.44
CA VAL A 290 0.89 -17.48 14.96
C VAL A 290 1.64 -18.75 14.58
N ARG A 291 2.73 -19.08 15.30
CA ARG A 291 3.52 -20.30 15.06
C ARG A 291 2.71 -21.56 15.33
N GLU A 292 1.98 -21.59 16.43
CA GLU A 292 1.10 -22.71 16.82
C GLU A 292 0.01 -22.95 15.79
N GLU A 293 -0.65 -21.88 15.29
CA GLU A 293 -1.63 -22.02 14.22
C GLU A 293 -0.98 -22.53 12.93
N ALA A 294 0.13 -21.94 12.51
CA ALA A 294 0.83 -22.37 11.30
C ALA A 294 1.25 -23.86 11.39
N GLN A 295 1.73 -24.31 12.55
CA GLN A 295 2.09 -25.71 12.77
C GLN A 295 0.86 -26.62 12.79
N ALA A 296 -0.24 -26.21 13.45
CA ALA A 296 -1.46 -26.99 13.54
C ALA A 296 -2.18 -27.14 12.19
N VAL A 297 -2.20 -26.04 11.39
CA VAL A 297 -2.92 -25.98 10.12
C VAL A 297 -2.08 -26.58 8.97
N CYS A 298 -0.81 -26.20 8.88
CA CYS A 298 0.05 -26.55 7.73
C CYS A 298 1.01 -27.71 8.01
N GLY A 299 1.19 -28.11 9.29
CA GLY A 299 2.21 -29.09 9.67
C GLY A 299 3.61 -28.60 9.36
N SER A 300 4.50 -29.50 8.93
CA SER A 300 5.88 -29.18 8.52
C SER A 300 6.00 -28.85 7.01
N GLY A 301 4.96 -29.12 6.22
CA GLY A 301 4.94 -28.95 4.78
C GLY A 301 4.56 -27.53 4.32
N GLU A 302 4.44 -27.39 3.01
CA GLU A 302 3.84 -26.22 2.39
C GLU A 302 2.32 -26.25 2.54
N PRO A 303 1.66 -25.10 2.78
CA PRO A 303 0.22 -25.07 2.91
C PRO A 303 -0.49 -25.42 1.59
N THR A 304 -1.52 -26.23 1.66
CA THR A 304 -2.50 -26.39 0.59
C THR A 304 -3.40 -25.15 0.52
N TRP A 305 -4.19 -25.03 -0.55
CA TRP A 305 -5.17 -23.95 -0.67
C TRP A 305 -6.16 -23.91 0.50
N GLU A 306 -6.71 -25.06 0.87
CA GLU A 306 -7.61 -25.19 2.02
C GLU A 306 -6.95 -24.76 3.34
N GLN A 307 -5.72 -25.18 3.57
CA GLN A 307 -4.95 -24.80 4.75
C GLN A 307 -4.68 -23.30 4.79
N ALA A 308 -4.32 -22.69 3.67
CA ALA A 308 -4.09 -21.24 3.58
C ALA A 308 -5.34 -20.44 3.98
N GLN A 309 -6.54 -20.92 3.63
CA GLN A 309 -7.79 -20.30 4.02
C GLN A 309 -8.09 -20.38 5.52
N ASN A 310 -7.50 -21.36 6.23
CA ASN A 310 -7.75 -21.64 7.65
C ASN A 310 -6.75 -20.94 8.60
N LEU A 311 -5.86 -20.10 8.12
CA LEU A 311 -4.95 -19.27 8.92
C LEU A 311 -5.71 -18.08 9.54
N ASN A 312 -6.62 -18.36 10.47
CA ASN A 312 -7.57 -17.37 10.99
C ASN A 312 -6.92 -16.39 11.96
N TYR A 313 -6.06 -16.89 12.89
CA TYR A 313 -5.37 -16.02 13.84
C TYR A 313 -4.32 -15.15 13.13
N THR A 314 -3.57 -15.73 12.22
CA THR A 314 -2.62 -15.03 11.36
C THR A 314 -3.31 -13.90 10.59
N ARG A 315 -4.52 -14.13 10.08
CA ARG A 315 -5.33 -13.08 9.43
C ARG A 315 -5.71 -11.95 10.39
N MET A 316 -6.08 -12.26 11.63
CA MET A 316 -6.35 -11.24 12.66
C MET A 316 -5.10 -10.42 12.98
N VAL A 317 -3.93 -11.05 13.03
CA VAL A 317 -2.63 -10.37 13.20
C VAL A 317 -2.36 -9.38 12.06
N ILE A 318 -2.54 -9.80 10.82
CA ILE A 318 -2.38 -8.94 9.63
C ILE A 318 -3.36 -7.76 9.67
N GLN A 319 -4.61 -8.00 10.02
CA GLN A 319 -5.63 -6.96 10.11
C GLN A 319 -5.32 -5.94 11.20
N GLU A 320 -4.89 -6.39 12.40
CA GLU A 320 -4.49 -5.50 13.48
C GLU A 320 -3.22 -4.71 13.14
N THR A 321 -2.29 -5.34 12.42
CA THR A 321 -1.12 -4.64 11.89
C THR A 321 -1.52 -3.50 10.95
N MET A 322 -2.41 -3.78 9.99
CA MET A 322 -2.92 -2.75 9.06
C MET A 322 -3.77 -1.69 9.76
N ARG A 323 -4.33 -1.97 10.93
CA ARG A 323 -4.97 -0.94 11.75
C ARG A 323 -3.94 0.02 12.35
N LEU A 324 -2.91 -0.51 13.00
CA LEU A 324 -1.86 0.30 13.64
C LEU A 324 -0.95 0.99 12.62
N TYR A 325 -0.59 0.28 11.56
CA TYR A 325 0.33 0.75 10.52
C TYR A 325 -0.28 0.53 9.12
N PRO A 326 -1.36 1.25 8.77
CA PRO A 326 -1.95 1.13 7.43
C PRO A 326 -0.95 1.60 6.37
N PRO A 327 -0.54 0.77 5.40
CA PRO A 327 0.38 1.21 4.35
C PRO A 327 -0.11 2.47 3.64
N ILE A 328 -1.41 2.55 3.35
CA ILE A 328 -2.07 3.78 2.86
C ILE A 328 -2.82 4.42 4.03
N TRP A 329 -2.20 5.41 4.64
CA TRP A 329 -2.70 6.08 5.83
C TRP A 329 -3.80 7.11 5.58
N GLY A 330 -3.95 7.55 4.30
CA GLY A 330 -4.97 8.51 3.88
C GLY A 330 -5.41 8.29 2.45
N LEU A 331 -6.67 8.58 2.17
CA LEU A 331 -7.25 8.54 0.82
C LEU A 331 -7.53 9.97 0.36
N ILE A 332 -7.12 10.31 -0.85
CA ILE A 332 -7.25 11.67 -1.39
C ILE A 332 -8.24 11.70 -2.55
N ARG A 333 -9.06 12.74 -2.57
CA ARG A 333 -10.00 13.06 -3.67
C ARG A 333 -9.95 14.55 -3.98
N ARG A 334 -10.34 14.91 -5.20
CA ARG A 334 -10.66 16.28 -5.58
C ARG A 334 -12.17 16.41 -5.71
N CYS A 335 -12.73 17.42 -5.08
CA CYS A 335 -14.15 17.75 -5.23
C CYS A 335 -14.41 18.38 -6.60
N THR A 336 -15.46 17.93 -7.28
CA THR A 336 -15.89 18.48 -8.59
C THR A 336 -17.24 19.19 -8.52
N ILE A 337 -18.07 18.84 -7.54
CA ILE A 337 -19.40 19.41 -7.33
C ILE A 337 -19.51 19.80 -5.85
N ALA A 338 -19.93 21.04 -5.58
CA ALA A 338 -20.05 21.57 -4.22
C ALA A 338 -20.84 20.63 -3.30
N ASP A 339 -20.34 20.46 -2.09
CA ASP A 339 -20.89 19.54 -1.09
C ASP A 339 -20.68 20.08 0.34
N GLU A 340 -21.19 19.36 1.33
CA GLU A 340 -20.94 19.62 2.75
C GLU A 340 -20.72 18.28 3.48
N VAL A 341 -19.62 18.18 4.22
CA VAL A 341 -19.24 16.97 4.96
C VAL A 341 -18.82 17.35 6.38
N GLY A 342 -19.46 16.75 7.40
CA GLY A 342 -19.13 17.01 8.80
C GLY A 342 -19.26 18.50 9.19
N GLY A 343 -20.21 19.23 8.60
CA GLY A 343 -20.40 20.67 8.82
C GLY A 343 -19.36 21.57 8.11
N VAL A 344 -18.48 20.98 7.28
CA VAL A 344 -17.50 21.71 6.48
C VAL A 344 -17.98 21.81 5.03
N LYS A 345 -18.08 23.02 4.48
CA LYS A 345 -18.37 23.24 3.07
C LYS A 345 -17.16 22.80 2.22
N VAL A 346 -17.44 22.02 1.17
CA VAL A 346 -16.46 21.52 0.22
C VAL A 346 -16.78 22.13 -1.15
N ASN A 347 -15.86 22.89 -1.70
CA ASN A 347 -16.05 23.58 -2.99
C ASN A 347 -15.40 22.77 -4.12
N PRO A 348 -15.86 22.96 -5.38
CA PRO A 348 -15.16 22.43 -6.54
C PRO A 348 -13.68 22.87 -6.54
N GLY A 349 -12.77 21.93 -6.74
CA GLY A 349 -11.32 22.14 -6.68
C GLY A 349 -10.69 21.83 -5.31
N ASP A 350 -11.46 21.78 -4.23
CA ASP A 350 -10.94 21.42 -2.91
C ASP A 350 -10.38 20.00 -2.91
N VAL A 351 -9.27 19.81 -2.19
CA VAL A 351 -8.65 18.50 -1.97
C VAL A 351 -9.17 17.91 -0.66
N VAL A 352 -9.82 16.77 -0.75
CA VAL A 352 -10.40 16.05 0.40
C VAL A 352 -9.47 14.91 0.80
N VAL A 353 -8.98 14.96 2.03
CA VAL A 353 -8.10 13.96 2.64
C VAL A 353 -8.85 13.20 3.71
N MET A 354 -9.15 11.94 3.44
CA MET A 354 -9.74 11.00 4.38
C MET A 354 -8.64 10.24 5.11
N CYS A 355 -8.39 10.55 6.38
CA CYS A 355 -7.28 9.98 7.14
C CYS A 355 -7.68 8.68 7.83
N ALA A 356 -7.44 7.54 7.17
CA ALA A 356 -7.71 6.21 7.73
C ALA A 356 -6.92 5.96 9.02
N TYR A 357 -5.66 6.41 9.10
CA TYR A 357 -4.84 6.27 10.30
C TYR A 357 -5.55 6.86 11.53
N VAL A 358 -6.12 8.05 11.42
CA VAL A 358 -6.81 8.69 12.55
C VAL A 358 -8.05 7.89 12.98
N ALA A 359 -8.86 7.43 12.04
CA ALA A 359 -10.01 6.59 12.36
C ALA A 359 -9.60 5.25 13.01
N HIS A 360 -8.46 4.70 12.60
CA HIS A 360 -7.90 3.47 13.15
C HIS A 360 -7.34 3.62 14.57
N HIS A 361 -7.00 4.83 15.01
CA HIS A 361 -6.42 5.14 16.32
C HIS A 361 -7.36 5.93 17.24
N SER A 362 -8.61 6.18 16.81
CA SER A 362 -9.58 6.92 17.58
C SER A 362 -10.18 6.08 18.72
N GLU A 363 -10.08 6.55 19.97
CA GLU A 363 -10.70 5.92 21.14
C GLU A 363 -12.22 5.79 21.03
N LYS A 364 -12.85 6.61 20.17
CA LYS A 364 -14.28 6.53 19.87
C LYS A 364 -14.67 5.19 19.23
N TYR A 365 -13.76 4.54 18.49
CA TYR A 365 -14.02 3.32 17.72
C TYR A 365 -13.21 2.11 18.20
N TRP A 366 -12.11 2.36 18.93
CA TRP A 366 -11.16 1.33 19.34
C TRP A 366 -10.79 1.52 20.81
N GLU A 367 -11.17 0.55 21.64
CA GLU A 367 -10.70 0.48 23.02
C GLU A 367 -9.17 0.28 23.04
N GLU A 368 -8.43 1.03 23.86
CA GLU A 368 -6.97 0.98 23.92
C GLU A 368 -6.30 0.99 22.53
N PRO A 369 -6.52 2.04 21.71
CA PRO A 369 -6.19 2.02 20.27
C PRO A 369 -4.72 1.81 19.96
N GLU A 370 -3.80 2.13 20.87
CA GLU A 370 -2.36 1.98 20.67
C GLU A 370 -1.86 0.55 20.99
N LYS A 371 -2.69 -0.32 21.58
CA LYS A 371 -2.31 -1.70 21.88
C LYS A 371 -2.52 -2.61 20.67
N PHE A 372 -1.57 -3.52 20.48
CA PHE A 372 -1.63 -4.57 19.48
C PHE A 372 -2.46 -5.76 20.00
N ILE A 373 -3.72 -5.86 19.61
CA ILE A 373 -4.67 -6.88 20.07
C ILE A 373 -5.35 -7.52 18.84
N PRO A 374 -4.79 -8.59 18.26
CA PRO A 374 -5.36 -9.25 17.08
C PRO A 374 -6.80 -9.71 17.25
N GLU A 375 -7.19 -10.08 18.48
CA GLU A 375 -8.53 -10.57 18.82
C GLU A 375 -9.64 -9.53 18.59
N ARG A 376 -9.30 -8.25 18.33
CA ARG A 376 -10.25 -7.23 17.83
C ARG A 376 -10.89 -7.62 16.51
N PHE A 377 -10.22 -8.47 15.74
CA PHE A 377 -10.65 -8.96 14.43
C PHE A 377 -11.32 -10.33 14.48
N SER A 378 -11.70 -10.81 15.67
CA SER A 378 -12.58 -11.97 15.79
C SER A 378 -13.93 -11.71 15.11
N PRO A 379 -14.60 -12.75 14.56
CA PRO A 379 -15.85 -12.58 13.80
C PRO A 379 -16.93 -11.79 14.54
N ASP A 380 -17.07 -12.00 15.85
CA ASP A 380 -18.09 -11.32 16.65
C ASP A 380 -17.78 -9.84 16.87
N ARG A 381 -16.51 -9.51 17.16
CA ARG A 381 -16.07 -8.10 17.30
C ARG A 381 -16.13 -7.35 15.97
N MET A 382 -15.85 -8.02 14.87
CA MET A 382 -15.99 -7.41 13.54
C MET A 382 -17.44 -7.04 13.20
N LYS A 383 -18.42 -7.88 13.56
CA LYS A 383 -19.85 -7.60 13.34
C LYS A 383 -20.34 -6.37 14.13
N ALA A 384 -19.81 -6.16 15.33
CA ALA A 384 -20.20 -5.05 16.20
C ALA A 384 -19.52 -3.71 15.84
N ARG A 385 -18.50 -3.73 14.98
CA ARG A 385 -17.69 -2.57 14.64
C ARG A 385 -18.44 -1.59 13.74
N ALA A 386 -18.25 -0.30 13.99
CA ALA A 386 -18.74 0.76 13.12
C ALA A 386 -18.14 0.58 11.70
N ARG A 387 -19.01 0.54 10.71
CA ARG A 387 -18.56 0.43 9.32
C ARG A 387 -17.69 1.64 8.95
N TYR A 388 -16.61 1.42 8.18
CA TYR A 388 -15.61 2.42 7.82
C TYR A 388 -14.71 2.93 8.95
N SER A 389 -14.81 2.45 10.19
CA SER A 389 -13.78 2.70 11.21
C SER A 389 -12.49 1.91 10.95
N TYR A 390 -12.55 0.91 10.07
CA TYR A 390 -11.42 0.14 9.57
C TYR A 390 -11.44 0.15 8.04
N LEU A 391 -10.44 0.79 7.42
CA LEU A 391 -10.46 1.12 5.99
C LEU A 391 -9.09 0.90 5.29
N PRO A 392 -8.38 -0.22 5.54
CA PRO A 392 -7.02 -0.41 5.00
C PRO A 392 -6.98 -0.54 3.47
N PHE A 393 -8.09 -0.95 2.86
CA PHE A 393 -8.21 -1.16 1.42
C PHE A 393 -9.14 -0.13 0.73
N GLY A 394 -9.42 0.99 1.41
CA GLY A 394 -10.38 1.96 0.92
C GLY A 394 -11.82 1.45 0.92
N GLY A 395 -12.70 2.08 0.14
CA GLY A 395 -14.12 1.74 0.11
C GLY A 395 -14.83 2.19 -1.17
N GLY A 396 -16.08 1.74 -1.31
CA GLY A 396 -16.90 2.03 -2.48
C GLY A 396 -16.39 1.35 -3.74
N LYS A 397 -16.75 1.90 -4.91
CA LYS A 397 -16.37 1.34 -6.22
C LYS A 397 -14.86 1.29 -6.44
N ARG A 398 -14.12 2.19 -5.78
CA ARG A 398 -12.67 2.35 -5.87
C ARG A 398 -11.89 1.58 -4.79
N SER A 399 -12.54 0.62 -4.09
CA SER A 399 -11.83 -0.25 -3.15
C SER A 399 -10.68 -0.99 -3.84
N CYS A 400 -9.66 -1.32 -3.06
CA CYS A 400 -8.48 -2.03 -3.57
C CYS A 400 -8.87 -3.36 -4.23
N ILE A 401 -8.41 -3.57 -5.45
CA ILE A 401 -8.65 -4.80 -6.21
C ILE A 401 -7.82 -5.97 -5.66
N GLY A 402 -6.59 -5.70 -5.20
CA GLY A 402 -5.64 -6.68 -4.69
C GLY A 402 -5.76 -7.00 -3.20
N GLY A 403 -6.79 -6.45 -2.49
CA GLY A 403 -6.86 -6.56 -1.04
C GLY A 403 -6.90 -7.99 -0.49
N ALA A 404 -7.62 -8.88 -1.15
CA ALA A 404 -7.70 -10.29 -0.76
C ALA A 404 -6.41 -11.07 -1.07
N LEU A 405 -5.80 -10.77 -2.23
CA LEU A 405 -4.52 -11.38 -2.62
C LEU A 405 -3.40 -10.97 -1.66
N SER A 406 -3.30 -9.68 -1.32
CA SER A 406 -2.30 -9.20 -0.35
C SER A 406 -2.44 -9.85 1.03
N GLN A 407 -3.67 -10.11 1.50
CA GLN A 407 -3.88 -10.84 2.76
C GLN A 407 -3.43 -12.29 2.66
N LEU A 408 -3.66 -12.95 1.53
CA LEU A 408 -3.17 -14.31 1.26
C LEU A 408 -1.64 -14.35 1.26
N GLU A 409 -1.00 -13.46 0.51
CA GLU A 409 0.46 -13.35 0.41
C GLU A 409 1.13 -13.19 1.79
N ASN A 410 0.63 -12.24 2.59
CA ASN A 410 1.12 -12.01 3.95
C ASN A 410 0.84 -13.20 4.88
N GLY A 411 -0.33 -13.84 4.76
CA GLY A 411 -0.69 -15.02 5.52
C GLY A 411 0.25 -16.19 5.25
N LEU A 412 0.51 -16.49 3.99
CA LEU A 412 1.45 -17.53 3.55
C LEU A 412 2.88 -17.21 4.00
N ALA A 413 3.31 -15.95 3.89
CA ALA A 413 4.64 -15.53 4.33
C ALA A 413 4.84 -15.76 5.84
N LEU A 414 3.86 -15.37 6.66
CA LEU A 414 3.91 -15.65 8.10
C LEU A 414 3.86 -17.14 8.40
N ALA A 415 2.98 -17.92 7.74
CA ALA A 415 2.88 -19.36 7.97
C ALA A 415 4.16 -20.11 7.59
N MET A 416 4.86 -19.72 6.54
CA MET A 416 6.05 -20.43 6.08
C MET A 416 7.34 -19.91 6.72
N LEU A 417 7.53 -18.58 6.75
CA LEU A 417 8.78 -17.99 7.22
C LEU A 417 8.81 -17.89 8.74
N TYR A 418 7.74 -17.40 9.37
CA TYR A 418 7.71 -17.17 10.80
C TYR A 418 7.61 -18.47 11.63
N ARG A 419 7.11 -19.55 11.03
CA ARG A 419 7.14 -20.90 11.63
C ARG A 419 8.56 -21.43 11.78
N ARG A 420 9.44 -21.15 10.79
CA ARG A 420 10.82 -21.65 10.74
C ARG A 420 11.83 -20.71 11.36
N PHE A 421 11.60 -19.42 11.26
CA PHE A 421 12.55 -18.40 11.67
C PHE A 421 11.98 -17.52 12.78
N ASP A 422 12.90 -16.95 13.55
CA ASP A 422 12.64 -15.94 14.58
C ASP A 422 13.38 -14.66 14.24
N PRO A 423 12.72 -13.71 13.51
CA PRO A 423 13.29 -12.42 13.21
C PRO A 423 13.38 -11.56 14.47
N GLU A 424 14.59 -11.22 14.90
CA GLU A 424 14.87 -10.37 16.03
C GLU A 424 15.07 -8.91 15.58
N TYR A 425 14.21 -8.01 16.04
CA TYR A 425 14.37 -6.58 15.79
C TYR A 425 15.48 -5.99 16.64
N LEU A 426 16.37 -5.20 16.03
CA LEU A 426 17.57 -4.65 16.66
C LEU A 426 17.54 -3.11 16.81
N GLY A 427 16.49 -2.47 16.34
CA GLY A 427 16.36 -1.01 16.35
C GLY A 427 15.72 -0.46 17.63
N PRO A 428 15.49 0.86 17.66
CA PRO A 428 14.82 1.53 18.79
C PRO A 428 13.32 1.19 18.82
N VAL A 429 12.78 1.06 20.04
CA VAL A 429 11.34 0.84 20.28
C VAL A 429 10.76 2.09 20.94
N PRO A 430 9.68 2.69 20.39
CA PRO A 430 9.00 2.33 19.15
C PRO A 430 9.83 2.64 17.89
N ALA A 431 9.60 1.86 16.81
CA ALA A 431 10.19 2.14 15.52
C ALA A 431 9.69 3.49 14.98
N ARG A 432 10.62 4.27 14.42
CA ARG A 432 10.27 5.58 13.86
C ARG A 432 9.48 5.41 12.56
N ILE A 433 8.37 6.14 12.46
CA ILE A 433 7.53 6.21 11.26
C ILE A 433 8.03 7.35 10.35
N ASN A 434 8.08 7.09 9.05
CA ASN A 434 8.34 8.07 8.01
C ASN A 434 7.13 8.10 7.04
N PRO A 435 6.10 8.93 7.29
CA PRO A 435 4.94 9.02 6.43
C PRO A 435 5.31 9.72 5.13
N THR A 436 5.10 9.01 4.04
CA THR A 436 5.20 9.51 2.67
C THR A 436 3.84 9.27 1.98
N VAL A 437 3.81 8.84 0.74
CA VAL A 437 2.59 8.28 0.12
C VAL A 437 2.14 7.04 0.90
N THR A 438 3.10 6.28 1.42
CA THR A 438 2.91 5.12 2.29
C THR A 438 3.41 5.36 3.71
N LEU A 439 2.91 4.60 4.68
CA LEU A 439 3.38 4.65 6.08
C LEU A 439 4.60 3.74 6.25
N THR A 440 5.75 4.27 5.88
CA THR A 440 7.02 3.53 5.86
C THR A 440 7.76 3.67 7.19
N PRO A 441 8.38 2.62 7.74
CA PRO A 441 9.33 2.78 8.82
C PRO A 441 10.60 3.47 8.32
N ALA A 442 11.24 4.27 9.17
CA ALA A 442 12.52 4.92 8.83
C ALA A 442 13.62 3.88 8.61
N SER A 443 13.64 2.84 9.43
CA SER A 443 14.50 1.65 9.32
C SER A 443 13.95 0.53 10.21
N LEU A 444 14.06 -0.71 9.75
CA LEU A 444 13.74 -1.91 10.53
C LEU A 444 14.92 -2.90 10.45
N PRO A 445 16.00 -2.68 11.23
CA PRO A 445 17.13 -3.61 11.27
C PRO A 445 16.74 -4.88 12.02
N PHE A 446 16.95 -6.03 11.37
CA PHE A 446 16.67 -7.34 11.93
C PHE A 446 17.85 -8.29 11.80
N ARG A 447 17.90 -9.28 12.68
CA ARG A 447 18.69 -10.48 12.56
C ARG A 447 17.77 -11.68 12.47
N ILE A 448 18.05 -12.58 11.53
CA ILE A 448 17.29 -13.80 11.40
C ILE A 448 17.92 -14.88 12.28
N ARG A 449 17.08 -15.59 13.05
CA ARG A 449 17.47 -16.82 13.76
C ARG A 449 16.61 -17.95 13.22
N GLU A 450 17.19 -19.14 13.06
CA GLU A 450 16.44 -20.35 12.72
C GLU A 450 15.99 -21.05 14.01
N LEU A 451 14.72 -21.38 14.09
CA LEU A 451 14.17 -22.15 15.22
C LEU A 451 14.63 -23.61 15.12
N GLN A 452 14.93 -24.20 16.29
CA GLN A 452 15.34 -25.60 16.41
C GLN A 452 14.13 -26.55 16.33
#